data_6eeb83523b479de2636e0675d9f6ccd1
#
_entry.id   6eeb83523b479de2636e0675d9f6ccd1
#
_cell.length_a   1.000
_cell.length_b   1.000
_cell.length_c   1.000
_cell.angle_alpha   90.00
_cell.angle_beta   90.00
_cell.angle_gamma   90.00
#
_symmetry.space_group_name_H-M   'P 1'
#
loop_
_entity.id
_entity.type
_entity.pdbx_description
1 polymer ?
#
loop_
_entity_poly.entity_id
_entity_poly.type
_entity_poly.pdbx_seq_one_letter_code
_entity_poly.pdbx_strand_id
1 'polypeptide(L)'
;MSQQTVLISGAGIAGPTLAFWLKAAGFAPTLIERAPALRSGGYVIDFWGLGYDIAERMGLRRAIHDIGYHMRELRIVDDRGRRVAGFGTRVFDELTGGRFVTLGRSDLSRLLYEKIEGEIEILFDEEVIDLQDEAEGARVRLQRAGERRFDLVIGADGLHSEIRRLAFGPQDQFERQLHYAVAAFEVRGYERRDEDTYLIRSEPGHMLGRFALRDDRTLFLLVFATNGSSLPATLDRQKALLGREYGGDRGEVPRVLELLEGIDELYFDRVSQIRMPRWSKGHVALAGDAAFCVSLMAGQGSALAIAGAYVLAGELARAGGDCGVAFSRYESLMRDYIERKQRAAEKFAVAFAPRTQWGLWVRNQVIKAFAIPGLSRLAVGRDIVDRLVLPDYRWPSLDARTA
;
A
#
# COMPACT_ATOMS: atom_id res chain seq x y z
N MET A 1 14.59 29.35 17.61
CA MET A 1 14.06 28.12 18.20
C MET A 1 14.69 26.96 17.44
N SER A 2 15.20 25.92 18.13
CA SER A 2 15.70 24.72 17.46
C SER A 2 14.52 24.03 16.71
N GLN A 3 14.79 23.49 15.52
CA GLN A 3 13.81 22.71 14.78
C GLN A 3 13.47 21.45 15.59
N GLN A 4 12.18 21.11 15.66
CA GLN A 4 11.72 19.91 16.35
C GLN A 4 12.14 18.67 15.54
N THR A 5 12.77 17.71 16.20
CA THR A 5 13.32 16.50 15.61
C THR A 5 12.30 15.37 15.53
N VAL A 6 12.22 14.68 14.41
CA VAL A 6 11.24 13.60 14.21
C VAL A 6 11.93 12.38 13.62
N LEU A 7 11.92 11.26 14.35
CA LEU A 7 12.31 9.97 13.80
C LEU A 7 11.12 9.34 13.04
N ILE A 8 11.36 8.93 11.81
CA ILE A 8 10.40 8.21 10.98
C ILE A 8 10.97 6.83 10.68
N SER A 9 10.28 5.78 11.11
CA SER A 9 10.67 4.38 10.84
C SER A 9 9.94 3.86 9.61
N GLY A 10 10.68 3.48 8.55
CA GLY A 10 10.20 2.88 7.31
C GLY A 10 10.23 3.80 6.09
N ALA A 11 10.99 3.41 5.06
CA ALA A 11 11.14 4.12 3.78
C ALA A 11 10.19 3.62 2.67
N GLY A 12 9.01 3.11 3.05
CA GLY A 12 7.98 2.71 2.09
C GLY A 12 7.27 3.89 1.43
N ILE A 13 5.94 3.95 1.52
CA ILE A 13 5.12 5.05 0.96
C ILE A 13 4.89 6.16 2.00
N ALA A 14 4.45 5.80 3.20
CA ALA A 14 4.09 6.76 4.24
C ALA A 14 5.30 7.57 4.74
N GLY A 15 6.45 6.91 4.99
CA GLY A 15 7.62 7.54 5.58
C GLY A 15 8.21 8.67 4.72
N PRO A 16 8.59 8.44 3.45
CA PRO A 16 9.08 9.49 2.58
C PRO A 16 8.06 10.62 2.35
N THR A 17 6.77 10.29 2.24
CA THR A 17 5.70 11.31 2.14
C THR A 17 5.66 12.18 3.40
N LEU A 18 5.70 11.57 4.58
CA LEU A 18 5.70 12.28 5.86
C LEU A 18 6.94 13.15 6.01
N ALA A 19 8.12 12.61 5.68
CA ALA A 19 9.40 13.33 5.75
C ALA A 19 9.39 14.58 4.87
N PHE A 20 8.86 14.48 3.63
CA PHE A 20 8.71 15.61 2.72
C PHE A 20 7.87 16.74 3.34
N TRP A 21 6.68 16.41 3.85
CA TRP A 21 5.76 17.40 4.39
C TRP A 21 6.22 17.96 5.74
N LEU A 22 6.84 17.15 6.61
CA LEU A 22 7.42 17.63 7.86
C LEU A 22 8.58 18.60 7.60
N LYS A 23 9.45 18.29 6.64
CA LYS A 23 10.51 19.23 6.23
C LYS A 23 9.92 20.52 5.68
N ALA A 24 8.88 20.43 4.84
CA ALA A 24 8.18 21.59 4.32
C ALA A 24 7.54 22.45 5.42
N ALA A 25 7.17 21.86 6.54
CA ALA A 25 6.64 22.51 7.73
C ALA A 25 7.73 23.07 8.68
N GLY A 26 9.01 22.81 8.43
CA GLY A 26 10.12 23.31 9.23
C GLY A 26 10.59 22.37 10.35
N PHE A 27 10.18 21.11 10.35
CA PHE A 27 10.71 20.07 11.24
C PHE A 27 12.05 19.51 10.71
N ALA A 28 12.76 18.79 11.57
CA ALA A 28 14.00 18.08 11.26
C ALA A 28 13.76 16.56 11.26
N PRO A 29 13.24 15.96 10.15
CA PRO A 29 13.02 14.54 10.09
C PRO A 29 14.31 13.76 9.85
N THR A 30 14.45 12.60 10.53
CA THR A 30 15.40 11.52 10.24
C THR A 30 14.60 10.30 9.82
N LEU A 31 14.88 9.72 8.66
CA LEU A 31 14.23 8.52 8.15
C LEU A 31 15.14 7.31 8.32
N ILE A 32 14.60 6.20 8.86
CA ILE A 32 15.32 4.93 8.93
C ILE A 32 14.58 3.84 8.16
N GLU A 33 15.34 2.89 7.59
CA GLU A 33 14.80 1.73 6.88
C GLU A 33 15.64 0.49 7.24
N ARG A 34 14.97 -0.60 7.64
CA ARG A 34 15.64 -1.85 8.01
C ARG A 34 16.28 -2.59 6.84
N ALA A 35 15.80 -2.38 5.62
CA ALA A 35 16.43 -2.93 4.43
C ALA A 35 17.71 -2.15 4.09
N PRO A 36 18.72 -2.80 3.49
CA PRO A 36 19.99 -2.14 3.12
C PRO A 36 19.84 -1.13 1.96
N ALA A 37 18.72 -1.17 1.26
CA ALA A 37 18.36 -0.27 0.16
C ALA A 37 16.83 -0.22 -0.02
N LEU A 38 16.34 0.65 -0.87
CA LEU A 38 14.95 0.64 -1.30
C LEU A 38 14.60 -0.70 -1.95
N ARG A 39 13.50 -1.29 -1.54
CA ARG A 39 13.04 -2.56 -2.09
C ARG A 39 12.61 -2.39 -3.54
N SER A 40 13.06 -3.27 -4.40
CA SER A 40 12.60 -3.45 -5.77
C SER A 40 11.49 -4.51 -5.84
N GLY A 41 10.76 -4.57 -6.95
CA GLY A 41 9.72 -5.58 -7.17
C GLY A 41 8.45 -5.36 -6.35
N GLY A 42 7.68 -6.41 -6.16
CA GLY A 42 6.40 -6.37 -5.46
C GLY A 42 5.23 -6.54 -6.42
N TYR A 43 4.23 -5.68 -6.33
CA TYR A 43 3.02 -5.74 -7.14
C TYR A 43 2.66 -4.35 -7.70
N VAL A 44 1.82 -4.34 -8.73
CA VAL A 44 1.27 -3.10 -9.27
C VAL A 44 0.11 -2.62 -8.42
N ILE A 45 -0.04 -1.31 -8.36
CA ILE A 45 -1.14 -0.64 -7.68
C ILE A 45 -1.87 0.27 -8.66
N ASP A 46 -3.16 0.38 -8.46
CA ASP A 46 -3.96 1.42 -9.08
C ASP A 46 -3.94 2.65 -8.17
N PHE A 47 -3.52 3.77 -8.71
CA PHE A 47 -3.26 4.99 -7.95
C PHE A 47 -4.15 6.12 -8.41
N TRP A 48 -5.06 6.57 -7.54
CA TRP A 48 -6.03 7.64 -7.77
C TRP A 48 -6.49 8.27 -6.45
N GLY A 49 -7.38 9.25 -6.53
CA GLY A 49 -8.04 9.89 -5.39
C GLY A 49 -7.10 10.74 -4.55
N LEU A 50 -7.32 10.79 -3.23
CA LEU A 50 -6.59 11.69 -2.33
C LEU A 50 -5.08 11.52 -2.38
N GLY A 51 -4.59 10.28 -2.51
CA GLY A 51 -3.14 10.03 -2.63
C GLY A 51 -2.57 10.65 -3.89
N TYR A 52 -3.29 10.55 -5.01
CA TYR A 52 -2.88 11.16 -6.27
C TYR A 52 -2.86 12.69 -6.17
N ASP A 53 -3.90 13.30 -5.57
CA ASP A 53 -3.99 14.75 -5.39
C ASP A 53 -2.85 15.30 -4.54
N ILE A 54 -2.42 14.56 -3.50
CA ILE A 54 -1.28 14.93 -2.67
C ILE A 54 0.03 14.75 -3.42
N ALA A 55 0.21 13.65 -4.15
CA ALA A 55 1.38 13.43 -4.98
C ALA A 55 1.53 14.51 -6.07
N GLU A 56 0.41 14.99 -6.63
CA GLU A 56 0.41 16.16 -7.53
C GLU A 56 0.88 17.43 -6.82
N ARG A 57 0.46 17.69 -5.57
CA ARG A 57 0.97 18.80 -4.74
C ARG A 57 2.46 18.66 -4.41
N MET A 58 2.99 17.44 -4.38
CA MET A 58 4.43 17.17 -4.25
C MET A 58 5.20 17.35 -5.57
N GLY A 59 4.53 17.71 -6.67
CA GLY A 59 5.11 17.86 -8.00
C GLY A 59 5.46 16.53 -8.68
N LEU A 60 4.78 15.43 -8.32
CA LEU A 60 5.06 14.09 -8.85
C LEU A 60 4.18 13.70 -10.06
N ARG A 61 3.17 14.51 -10.43
CA ARG A 61 2.21 14.18 -11.49
C ARG A 61 2.88 13.65 -12.75
N ARG A 62 3.83 14.43 -13.31
CA ARG A 62 4.52 14.05 -14.57
C ARG A 62 5.28 12.73 -14.38
N ALA A 63 6.10 12.62 -13.36
CA ALA A 63 6.90 11.43 -13.12
C ALA A 63 6.03 10.16 -12.94
N ILE A 64 4.88 10.27 -12.25
CA ILE A 64 3.92 9.17 -12.08
C ILE A 64 3.34 8.74 -13.44
N HIS A 65 2.98 9.66 -14.32
CA HIS A 65 2.46 9.33 -15.65
C HIS A 65 3.55 8.75 -16.58
N ASP A 66 4.78 9.25 -16.51
CA ASP A 66 5.90 8.78 -17.34
C ASP A 66 6.25 7.32 -17.04
N ILE A 67 6.14 6.88 -15.76
CA ILE A 67 6.41 5.50 -15.34
C ILE A 67 5.15 4.63 -15.27
N GLY A 68 3.98 5.23 -15.31
CA GLY A 68 2.69 4.54 -15.19
C GLY A 68 2.32 3.70 -16.40
N TYR A 69 1.41 2.76 -16.20
CA TYR A 69 0.81 1.93 -17.24
C TYR A 69 -0.61 2.39 -17.51
N HIS A 70 -0.97 2.49 -18.78
CA HIS A 70 -2.31 2.85 -19.23
C HIS A 70 -3.10 1.59 -19.54
N MET A 71 -3.72 1.03 -18.53
CA MET A 71 -4.51 -0.19 -18.67
C MET A 71 -5.76 0.06 -19.48
N ARG A 72 -6.09 -0.87 -20.39
CA ARG A 72 -7.26 -0.79 -21.28
C ARG A 72 -8.42 -1.65 -20.81
N GLU A 73 -8.11 -2.83 -20.25
CA GLU A 73 -9.16 -3.72 -19.76
C GLU A 73 -8.70 -4.60 -18.57
N LEU A 74 -9.71 -5.02 -17.82
CA LEU A 74 -9.63 -6.19 -16.95
C LEU A 74 -10.34 -7.34 -17.65
N ARG A 75 -9.63 -8.46 -17.85
CA ARG A 75 -10.12 -9.65 -18.54
C ARG A 75 -10.09 -10.85 -17.61
N ILE A 76 -11.23 -11.49 -17.43
CA ILE A 76 -11.33 -12.77 -16.72
C ILE A 76 -11.44 -13.89 -17.75
N VAL A 77 -10.60 -14.91 -17.60
CA VAL A 77 -10.51 -16.03 -18.52
C VAL A 77 -10.81 -17.37 -17.84
N ASP A 78 -11.24 -18.35 -18.64
CA ASP A 78 -11.35 -19.75 -18.24
C ASP A 78 -10.02 -20.50 -18.42
N ASP A 79 -9.99 -21.80 -18.12
CA ASP A 79 -8.82 -22.69 -18.24
C ASP A 79 -8.28 -22.79 -19.68
N ARG A 80 -9.09 -22.47 -20.68
CA ARG A 80 -8.71 -22.46 -22.09
C ARG A 80 -8.26 -21.08 -22.58
N GLY A 81 -8.16 -20.10 -21.67
CA GLY A 81 -7.82 -18.71 -21.99
C GLY A 81 -8.96 -17.92 -22.66
N ARG A 82 -10.18 -18.45 -22.70
CA ARG A 82 -11.34 -17.77 -23.30
C ARG A 82 -11.90 -16.75 -22.31
N ARG A 83 -12.22 -15.57 -22.80
CA ARG A 83 -12.84 -14.50 -21.99
C ARG A 83 -14.21 -14.96 -21.46
N VAL A 84 -14.39 -14.92 -20.14
CA VAL A 84 -15.66 -15.22 -19.48
C VAL A 84 -16.33 -13.99 -18.88
N ALA A 85 -15.56 -12.96 -18.56
CA ALA A 85 -16.03 -11.65 -18.10
C ALA A 85 -14.93 -10.59 -18.32
N GLY A 86 -15.23 -9.33 -18.05
CA GLY A 86 -14.27 -8.25 -18.12
C GLY A 86 -14.94 -6.94 -18.52
N PHE A 87 -14.23 -5.84 -18.28
CA PHE A 87 -14.67 -4.49 -18.64
C PHE A 87 -13.47 -3.62 -19.02
N GLY A 88 -13.73 -2.55 -19.80
CA GLY A 88 -12.72 -1.56 -20.16
C GLY A 88 -12.49 -0.56 -19.02
N THR A 89 -11.23 -0.14 -18.84
CA THR A 89 -10.84 0.79 -17.76
C THR A 89 -11.22 2.24 -18.02
N ARG A 90 -11.71 2.60 -19.20
CA ARG A 90 -12.14 3.97 -19.54
C ARG A 90 -13.12 4.56 -18.53
N VAL A 91 -13.93 3.71 -17.87
CA VAL A 91 -14.84 4.14 -16.81
C VAL A 91 -14.10 4.76 -15.62
N PHE A 92 -12.93 4.26 -15.28
CA PHE A 92 -12.11 4.83 -14.21
C PHE A 92 -11.50 6.17 -14.62
N ASP A 93 -10.99 6.26 -15.85
CA ASP A 93 -10.48 7.52 -16.40
C ASP A 93 -11.55 8.62 -16.40
N GLU A 94 -12.77 8.28 -16.83
CA GLU A 94 -13.91 9.21 -16.82
C GLU A 94 -14.31 9.64 -15.41
N LEU A 95 -14.36 8.69 -14.43
CA LEU A 95 -14.75 8.97 -13.05
C LEU A 95 -13.69 9.76 -12.28
N THR A 96 -12.42 9.61 -12.62
CA THR A 96 -11.29 10.28 -11.96
C THR A 96 -10.83 11.54 -12.72
N GLY A 97 -11.41 11.83 -13.88
CA GLY A 97 -10.98 12.95 -14.74
C GLY A 97 -9.54 12.77 -15.25
N GLY A 98 -9.13 11.55 -15.59
CA GLY A 98 -7.78 11.22 -16.01
C GLY A 98 -6.75 11.14 -14.88
N ARG A 99 -7.19 11.14 -13.62
CA ARG A 99 -6.36 11.02 -12.41
C ARG A 99 -6.31 9.59 -11.91
N PHE A 100 -6.09 8.68 -12.82
CA PHE A 100 -5.94 7.25 -12.58
C PHE A 100 -4.70 6.74 -13.30
N VAL A 101 -3.84 6.02 -12.61
CA VAL A 101 -2.66 5.40 -13.20
C VAL A 101 -2.32 4.11 -12.47
N THR A 102 -1.96 3.08 -13.22
CA THR A 102 -1.39 1.85 -12.68
C THR A 102 0.12 1.95 -12.68
N LEU A 103 0.77 1.64 -11.58
CA LEU A 103 2.24 1.66 -11.50
C LEU A 103 2.75 0.64 -10.49
N GLY A 104 4.05 0.31 -10.57
CA GLY A 104 4.70 -0.51 -9.55
C GLY A 104 4.69 0.20 -8.20
N ARG A 105 4.35 -0.53 -7.12
CA ARG A 105 4.40 0.03 -5.76
C ARG A 105 5.81 0.50 -5.39
N SER A 106 6.83 -0.24 -5.81
CA SER A 106 8.25 0.12 -5.64
C SER A 106 8.62 1.38 -6.43
N ASP A 107 8.05 1.57 -7.62
CA ASP A 107 8.30 2.76 -8.43
C ASP A 107 7.73 4.02 -7.77
N LEU A 108 6.51 3.93 -7.20
CA LEU A 108 5.95 5.03 -6.42
C LEU A 108 6.80 5.33 -5.17
N SER A 109 7.26 4.30 -4.47
CA SER A 109 8.14 4.46 -3.30
C SER A 109 9.43 5.17 -3.67
N ARG A 110 10.05 4.81 -4.79
CA ARG A 110 11.26 5.46 -5.31
C ARG A 110 11.02 6.94 -5.64
N LEU A 111 9.93 7.28 -6.35
CA LEU A 111 9.61 8.67 -6.67
C LEU A 111 9.41 9.54 -5.41
N LEU A 112 8.80 8.97 -4.36
CA LEU A 112 8.62 9.65 -3.08
C LEU A 112 9.96 9.82 -2.35
N TYR A 113 10.82 8.80 -2.39
CA TYR A 113 12.16 8.85 -1.82
C TYR A 113 13.04 9.91 -2.49
N GLU A 114 13.05 9.99 -3.81
CA GLU A 114 13.80 10.99 -4.60
C GLU A 114 13.44 12.44 -4.20
N LYS A 115 12.26 12.67 -3.61
CA LYS A 115 11.87 14.00 -3.10
C LYS A 115 12.55 14.40 -1.82
N ILE A 116 13.15 13.47 -1.10
CA ILE A 116 13.77 13.70 0.22
C ILE A 116 15.25 13.33 0.24
N GLU A 117 15.74 12.64 -0.79
CA GLU A 117 17.13 12.24 -0.92
C GLU A 117 18.05 13.48 -0.94
N GLY A 118 19.10 13.46 -0.11
CA GLY A 118 20.00 14.61 0.07
C GLY A 118 19.42 15.81 0.83
N GLU A 119 18.13 15.74 1.19
CA GLU A 119 17.42 16.82 1.86
C GLU A 119 17.25 16.59 3.37
N ILE A 120 17.34 15.34 3.83
CA ILE A 120 17.22 14.90 5.22
C ILE A 120 18.22 13.79 5.53
N GLU A 121 18.43 13.49 6.82
CA GLU A 121 19.20 12.30 7.23
C GLU A 121 18.39 11.02 6.92
N ILE A 122 18.98 10.09 6.18
CA ILE A 122 18.38 8.77 5.85
C ILE A 122 19.38 7.68 6.22
N LEU A 123 18.95 6.71 7.03
CA LEU A 123 19.75 5.59 7.47
C LEU A 123 19.10 4.27 6.99
N PHE A 124 19.76 3.61 6.06
CA PHE A 124 19.42 2.24 5.64
C PHE A 124 20.09 1.21 6.56
N ASP A 125 19.59 -0.03 6.52
CA ASP A 125 20.05 -1.14 7.34
C ASP A 125 19.98 -0.79 8.84
N GLU A 126 18.89 -0.07 9.21
CA GLU A 126 18.70 0.47 10.55
C GLU A 126 17.25 0.26 11.04
N GLU A 127 17.10 -0.16 12.29
CA GLU A 127 15.81 -0.31 12.92
C GLU A 127 15.81 0.11 14.39
N VAL A 128 14.64 0.45 14.92
CA VAL A 128 14.46 0.74 16.35
C VAL A 128 14.33 -0.59 17.10
N ILE A 129 15.25 -0.87 18.00
CA ILE A 129 15.24 -2.08 18.83
C ILE A 129 14.72 -1.83 20.25
N ASP A 130 14.70 -0.58 20.71
CA ASP A 130 14.10 -0.16 21.98
C ASP A 130 13.54 1.27 21.87
N LEU A 131 12.44 1.54 22.57
CA LEU A 131 11.73 2.81 22.52
C LEU A 131 11.16 3.14 23.90
N GLN A 132 11.55 4.30 24.42
CA GLN A 132 11.07 4.80 25.71
C GLN A 132 10.50 6.22 25.51
N ASP A 133 9.20 6.36 25.79
CA ASP A 133 8.52 7.65 25.78
C ASP A 133 8.83 8.37 27.11
N GLU A 134 9.42 9.56 27.04
CA GLU A 134 9.87 10.37 28.17
C GLU A 134 9.06 11.68 28.27
N ALA A 135 9.26 12.46 29.30
CA ALA A 135 8.50 13.70 29.53
C ALA A 135 8.66 14.74 28.40
N GLU A 136 9.85 14.79 27.77
CA GLU A 136 10.20 15.80 26.76
C GLU A 136 10.63 15.16 25.41
N GLY A 137 9.96 14.09 24.99
CA GLY A 137 10.26 13.41 23.75
C GLY A 137 10.43 11.89 23.93
N ALA A 138 11.09 11.24 22.99
CA ALA A 138 11.31 9.81 23.01
C ALA A 138 12.80 9.48 22.87
N ARG A 139 13.26 8.54 23.68
CA ARG A 139 14.57 7.92 23.56
C ARG A 139 14.46 6.62 22.81
N VAL A 140 15.24 6.49 21.75
CA VAL A 140 15.26 5.28 20.92
C VAL A 140 16.66 4.69 20.92
N ARG A 141 16.73 3.35 20.90
CA ARG A 141 17.95 2.63 20.61
C ARG A 141 17.85 2.05 19.22
N LEU A 142 18.71 2.54 18.36
CA LEU A 142 18.87 2.07 16.99
C LEU A 142 19.85 0.90 16.98
N GLN A 143 19.64 -0.04 16.05
CA GLN A 143 20.43 -1.27 16.00
C GLN A 143 21.93 -1.02 15.79
N ARG A 144 22.29 -0.05 14.94
CA ARG A 144 23.65 0.28 14.57
C ARG A 144 24.10 1.67 15.04
N ALA A 145 23.23 2.68 14.89
CA ALA A 145 23.55 4.08 15.24
C ALA A 145 23.47 4.37 16.74
N GLY A 146 23.14 3.36 17.57
CA GLY A 146 23.13 3.50 19.03
C GLY A 146 21.93 4.26 19.57
N GLU A 147 22.10 4.88 20.74
CA GLU A 147 21.03 5.60 21.41
C GLU A 147 20.91 7.04 20.89
N ARG A 148 19.68 7.46 20.58
CA ARG A 148 19.36 8.83 20.12
C ARG A 148 18.07 9.31 20.77
N ARG A 149 17.90 10.62 20.88
CA ARG A 149 16.68 11.28 21.37
C ARG A 149 16.02 12.07 20.24
N PHE A 150 14.69 12.00 20.18
CA PHE A 150 13.87 12.77 19.25
C PHE A 150 12.69 13.37 19.99
N ASP A 151 12.21 14.52 19.52
CA ASP A 151 10.98 15.11 20.05
C ASP A 151 9.77 14.23 19.73
N LEU A 152 9.78 13.58 18.55
CA LEU A 152 8.70 12.71 18.10
C LEU A 152 9.25 11.44 17.42
N VAL A 153 8.50 10.33 17.51
CA VAL A 153 8.77 9.08 16.79
C VAL A 153 7.53 8.66 16.03
N ILE A 154 7.65 8.45 14.72
CA ILE A 154 6.53 8.05 13.86
C ILE A 154 6.83 6.70 13.21
N GLY A 155 6.02 5.69 13.52
CA GLY A 155 6.04 4.39 12.85
C GLY A 155 5.32 4.48 11.50
N ALA A 156 6.08 4.34 10.41
CA ALA A 156 5.62 4.23 9.03
C ALA A 156 6.11 2.93 8.38
N ASP A 157 6.40 1.94 9.22
CA ASP A 157 7.09 0.67 8.94
C ASP A 157 6.15 -0.48 8.54
N GLY A 158 4.93 -0.13 8.14
CA GLY A 158 4.02 -1.01 7.42
C GLY A 158 3.25 -1.99 8.29
N LEU A 159 2.69 -3.04 7.64
CA LEU A 159 1.81 -4.03 8.28
C LEU A 159 2.46 -4.70 9.50
N HIS A 160 3.75 -4.99 9.44
CA HIS A 160 4.52 -5.64 10.50
C HIS A 160 5.35 -4.63 11.32
N SER A 161 4.71 -3.54 11.74
CA SER A 161 5.34 -2.41 12.41
C SER A 161 6.01 -2.78 13.74
N GLU A 162 7.30 -2.50 13.82
CA GLU A 162 8.09 -2.65 15.05
C GLU A 162 7.79 -1.51 16.03
N ILE A 163 7.59 -0.29 15.55
CA ILE A 163 7.19 0.84 16.40
C ILE A 163 5.84 0.55 17.08
N ARG A 164 4.87 -0.04 16.34
CA ARG A 164 3.60 -0.48 16.94
C ARG A 164 3.86 -1.51 18.04
N ARG A 165 4.71 -2.51 17.78
CA ARG A 165 5.02 -3.56 18.76
C ARG A 165 5.63 -2.98 20.02
N LEU A 166 6.58 -2.06 19.89
CA LEU A 166 7.30 -1.47 21.04
C LEU A 166 6.42 -0.51 21.86
N ALA A 167 5.63 0.34 21.21
CA ALA A 167 4.87 1.39 21.91
C ALA A 167 3.45 0.98 22.31
N PHE A 168 2.80 0.07 21.56
CA PHE A 168 1.37 -0.24 21.73
C PHE A 168 1.12 -1.70 22.09
N GLY A 169 2.00 -2.63 21.73
CA GLY A 169 1.86 -4.05 22.02
C GLY A 169 1.96 -4.94 20.77
N PRO A 170 1.86 -6.26 20.96
CA PRO A 170 2.06 -7.23 19.89
C PRO A 170 0.99 -7.14 18.80
N GLN A 171 1.37 -7.53 17.57
CA GLN A 171 0.56 -7.37 16.35
C GLN A 171 -0.79 -8.09 16.42
N ASP A 172 -0.84 -9.25 17.03
CA ASP A 172 -2.06 -10.09 17.14
C ASP A 172 -3.22 -9.40 17.87
N GLN A 173 -2.93 -8.41 18.73
CA GLN A 173 -3.96 -7.59 19.38
C GLN A 173 -4.69 -6.66 18.39
N PHE A 174 -4.06 -6.32 17.28
CA PHE A 174 -4.55 -5.31 16.33
C PHE A 174 -4.83 -5.88 14.94
N GLU A 175 -4.30 -7.06 14.62
CA GLU A 175 -4.42 -7.67 13.31
C GLU A 175 -5.77 -8.40 13.17
N ARG A 176 -6.49 -8.07 12.11
CA ARG A 176 -7.66 -8.79 11.64
C ARG A 176 -7.34 -9.48 10.32
N GLN A 177 -7.21 -10.79 10.35
CA GLN A 177 -6.98 -11.59 9.15
C GLN A 177 -8.26 -11.70 8.32
N LEU A 178 -8.13 -11.55 6.99
CA LEU A 178 -9.23 -11.72 6.04
C LEU A 178 -9.27 -13.13 5.45
N HIS A 179 -8.44 -14.04 5.95
CA HIS A 179 -8.38 -15.46 5.57
C HIS A 179 -8.02 -15.69 4.09
N TYR A 180 -7.13 -14.86 3.56
CA TYR A 180 -6.45 -15.04 2.29
C TYR A 180 -4.95 -14.83 2.48
N ALA A 181 -4.18 -15.44 1.59
CA ALA A 181 -2.76 -15.13 1.41
C ALA A 181 -2.53 -14.63 -0.01
N VAL A 182 -1.46 -13.90 -0.20
CA VAL A 182 -1.04 -13.33 -1.46
C VAL A 182 0.42 -13.62 -1.71
N ALA A 183 0.73 -13.99 -2.95
CA ALA A 183 2.10 -14.08 -3.45
C ALA A 183 2.21 -13.26 -4.73
N ALA A 184 3.35 -12.60 -4.94
CA ALA A 184 3.63 -11.90 -6.19
C ALA A 184 5.10 -12.04 -6.55
N PHE A 185 5.38 -12.26 -7.83
CA PHE A 185 6.72 -12.35 -8.38
C PHE A 185 6.76 -11.93 -9.84
N GLU A 186 7.92 -11.57 -10.30
CA GLU A 186 8.18 -11.13 -11.67
C GLU A 186 9.08 -12.12 -12.40
N VAL A 187 8.82 -12.31 -13.68
CA VAL A 187 9.70 -13.08 -14.58
C VAL A 187 9.96 -12.30 -15.85
N ARG A 188 11.05 -12.63 -16.54
CA ARG A 188 11.38 -12.09 -17.87
C ARG A 188 11.10 -13.13 -18.95
N GLY A 189 10.81 -12.67 -20.17
CA GLY A 189 10.66 -13.54 -21.33
C GLY A 189 9.41 -14.41 -21.32
N TYR A 190 8.34 -14.00 -20.62
CA TYR A 190 7.10 -14.74 -20.65
C TYR A 190 6.33 -14.49 -21.94
N GLU A 191 6.03 -15.57 -22.69
CA GLU A 191 5.51 -15.47 -24.05
C GLU A 191 4.12 -14.81 -24.18
N ARG A 192 3.23 -15.08 -23.19
CA ARG A 192 1.84 -14.57 -23.20
C ARG A 192 1.74 -13.30 -22.38
N ARG A 193 1.98 -12.17 -22.99
CA ARG A 193 2.04 -10.92 -22.24
C ARG A 193 0.68 -10.24 -22.08
N ASP A 194 -0.17 -10.18 -23.12
CA ASP A 194 -1.44 -9.43 -23.10
C ASP A 194 -1.23 -7.98 -22.61
N GLU A 195 -0.51 -7.19 -23.39
CA GLU A 195 -0.17 -5.79 -23.04
C GLU A 195 -1.43 -4.98 -22.68
N ASP A 196 -1.28 -4.04 -21.74
CA ASP A 196 -2.35 -3.17 -21.26
C ASP A 196 -3.58 -3.91 -20.70
N THR A 197 -3.43 -5.14 -20.25
CA THR A 197 -4.53 -5.99 -19.78
C THR A 197 -4.22 -6.56 -18.39
N TYR A 198 -5.15 -6.36 -17.44
CA TYR A 198 -5.22 -7.20 -16.24
C TYR A 198 -5.87 -8.53 -16.60
N LEU A 199 -5.10 -9.57 -16.74
CA LEU A 199 -5.63 -10.91 -16.98
C LEU A 199 -5.82 -11.64 -15.66
N ILE A 200 -7.03 -12.15 -15.43
CA ILE A 200 -7.37 -12.87 -14.19
C ILE A 200 -7.97 -14.23 -14.55
N ARG A 201 -7.43 -15.28 -13.97
CA ARG A 201 -8.03 -16.60 -13.88
C ARG A 201 -8.43 -16.88 -12.44
N SER A 202 -9.58 -17.50 -12.22
CA SER A 202 -10.04 -17.82 -10.88
C SER A 202 -10.70 -19.18 -10.80
N GLU A 203 -10.41 -19.88 -9.73
CA GLU A 203 -11.11 -21.06 -9.23
C GLU A 203 -11.65 -20.79 -7.81
N PRO A 204 -12.53 -21.64 -7.25
CA PRO A 204 -13.02 -21.42 -5.90
C PRO A 204 -11.90 -21.29 -4.88
N GLY A 205 -11.80 -20.11 -4.29
CA GLY A 205 -10.76 -19.80 -3.30
C GLY A 205 -9.39 -19.46 -3.86
N HIS A 206 -9.18 -19.52 -5.20
CA HIS A 206 -7.89 -19.22 -5.84
C HIS A 206 -8.04 -18.19 -6.95
N MET A 207 -7.05 -17.34 -7.11
CA MET A 207 -6.96 -16.38 -8.19
C MET A 207 -5.50 -16.28 -8.64
N LEU A 208 -5.29 -16.37 -9.95
CA LEU A 208 -4.06 -16.02 -10.64
C LEU A 208 -4.30 -14.75 -11.45
N GLY A 209 -3.54 -13.71 -11.14
CA GLY A 209 -3.45 -12.49 -11.93
C GLY A 209 -2.16 -12.45 -12.75
N ARG A 210 -2.22 -11.93 -13.96
CA ARG A 210 -1.05 -11.66 -14.80
C ARG A 210 -1.11 -10.24 -15.33
N PHE A 211 0.06 -9.62 -15.36
CA PHE A 211 0.23 -8.24 -15.78
C PHE A 211 1.56 -8.05 -16.53
N ALA A 212 1.50 -7.53 -17.76
CA ALA A 212 2.68 -7.22 -18.53
C ALA A 212 3.33 -5.94 -18.00
N LEU A 213 4.61 -6.02 -17.62
CA LEU A 213 5.45 -4.90 -17.21
C LEU A 213 6.40 -4.51 -18.35
N ARG A 214 7.03 -3.32 -18.24
CA ARG A 214 8.12 -2.91 -19.12
C ARG A 214 9.32 -3.85 -19.04
N ASP A 215 10.25 -3.72 -19.96
CA ASP A 215 11.52 -4.44 -20.02
C ASP A 215 11.34 -5.96 -20.04
N ASP A 216 10.34 -6.42 -20.80
CA ASP A 216 10.00 -7.84 -20.98
C ASP A 216 9.71 -8.59 -19.68
N ARG A 217 9.29 -7.88 -18.64
CA ARG A 217 8.88 -8.46 -17.35
C ARG A 217 7.38 -8.74 -17.36
N THR A 218 6.99 -9.79 -16.67
CA THR A 218 5.60 -10.15 -16.39
C THR A 218 5.43 -10.40 -14.91
N LEU A 219 4.48 -9.71 -14.31
CA LEU A 219 4.09 -9.90 -12.91
C LEU A 219 3.01 -10.96 -12.81
N PHE A 220 3.20 -11.91 -11.91
CA PHE A 220 2.18 -12.85 -11.46
C PHE A 220 1.75 -12.52 -10.04
N LEU A 221 0.43 -12.53 -9.84
CA LEU A 221 -0.21 -12.32 -8.54
C LEU A 221 -1.08 -13.54 -8.23
N LEU A 222 -0.74 -14.27 -7.19
CA LEU A 222 -1.49 -15.42 -6.70
C LEU A 222 -2.20 -15.03 -5.40
N VAL A 223 -3.51 -15.27 -5.34
CA VAL A 223 -4.29 -15.06 -4.12
C VAL A 223 -5.07 -16.34 -3.83
N PHE A 224 -4.95 -16.85 -2.61
CA PHE A 224 -5.63 -18.07 -2.21
C PHE A 224 -6.24 -17.97 -0.82
N ALA A 225 -7.36 -18.67 -0.63
CA ALA A 225 -8.05 -18.71 0.66
C ALA A 225 -7.25 -19.55 1.66
N THR A 226 -7.16 -19.07 2.90
CA THR A 226 -6.49 -19.76 4.01
C THR A 226 -7.48 -20.10 5.12
N ASN A 227 -7.15 -21.10 5.93
CA ASN A 227 -7.92 -21.47 7.12
C ASN A 227 -7.36 -20.83 8.40
N GLY A 228 -6.61 -19.73 8.28
CA GLY A 228 -5.99 -19.05 9.43
C GLY A 228 -4.68 -19.67 9.91
N SER A 229 -4.14 -20.66 9.20
CA SER A 229 -2.84 -21.25 9.51
C SER A 229 -1.70 -20.22 9.35
N SER A 230 -0.63 -20.41 10.10
CA SER A 230 0.58 -19.60 9.96
C SER A 230 1.20 -19.80 8.58
N LEU A 231 1.61 -18.70 7.93
CA LEU A 231 2.32 -18.77 6.67
C LEU A 231 3.80 -19.12 6.87
N PRO A 232 4.40 -19.85 5.93
CA PRO A 232 5.82 -20.19 6.00
C PRO A 232 6.71 -18.95 5.81
N ALA A 233 7.82 -18.91 6.58
CA ALA A 233 8.73 -17.77 6.58
C ALA A 233 9.84 -17.88 5.52
N THR A 234 10.18 -19.08 5.03
CA THR A 234 11.28 -19.29 4.09
C THR A 234 10.77 -19.43 2.65
N LEU A 235 11.54 -18.93 1.69
CA LEU A 235 11.20 -18.95 0.26
C LEU A 235 10.82 -20.36 -0.23
N ASP A 236 11.62 -21.38 0.09
CA ASP A 236 11.37 -22.76 -0.34
C ASP A 236 10.02 -23.30 0.18
N ARG A 237 9.71 -23.01 1.44
CA ARG A 237 8.44 -23.43 2.03
C ARG A 237 7.26 -22.64 1.47
N GLN A 238 7.47 -21.39 1.08
CA GLN A 238 6.45 -20.56 0.41
C GLN A 238 6.17 -21.12 -1.00
N LYS A 239 7.20 -21.43 -1.78
CA LYS A 239 7.08 -22.10 -3.08
C LYS A 239 6.36 -23.45 -2.96
N ALA A 240 6.77 -24.28 -1.99
CA ALA A 240 6.12 -25.56 -1.74
C ALA A 240 4.64 -25.43 -1.33
N LEU A 241 4.28 -24.38 -0.59
CA LEU A 241 2.88 -24.08 -0.28
C LEU A 241 2.10 -23.72 -1.54
N LEU A 242 2.62 -22.80 -2.37
CA LEU A 242 2.00 -22.40 -3.63
C LEU A 242 1.84 -23.59 -4.58
N GLY A 243 2.85 -24.46 -4.67
CA GLY A 243 2.78 -25.71 -5.45
C GLY A 243 1.65 -26.64 -4.98
N ARG A 244 1.38 -26.73 -3.68
CA ARG A 244 0.25 -27.52 -3.15
C ARG A 244 -1.11 -26.87 -3.41
N GLU A 245 -1.20 -25.55 -3.17
CA GLU A 245 -2.47 -24.83 -3.35
C GLU A 245 -2.91 -24.77 -4.81
N TYR A 246 -1.99 -24.65 -5.75
CA TYR A 246 -2.25 -24.50 -7.18
C TYR A 246 -1.91 -25.76 -8.01
N GLY A 247 -1.35 -26.81 -7.43
CA GLY A 247 -0.83 -27.96 -8.17
C GLY A 247 -1.88 -28.83 -8.89
N GLY A 248 -3.18 -28.68 -8.53
CA GLY A 248 -4.29 -29.33 -9.25
C GLY A 248 -4.87 -28.47 -10.37
N ASP A 249 -4.41 -27.25 -10.53
CA ASP A 249 -4.93 -26.27 -11.46
C ASP A 249 -4.55 -26.59 -12.91
N ARG A 250 -5.29 -25.97 -13.85
CA ARG A 250 -5.16 -26.18 -15.30
C ARG A 250 -4.74 -24.87 -15.99
N GLY A 251 -4.71 -24.93 -17.30
CA GLY A 251 -4.44 -23.78 -18.16
C GLY A 251 -2.99 -23.29 -18.03
N GLU A 252 -2.82 -22.06 -17.60
CA GLU A 252 -1.52 -21.39 -17.49
C GLU A 252 -0.77 -21.71 -16.19
N VAL A 253 -1.50 -22.14 -15.14
CA VAL A 253 -0.95 -22.30 -13.78
C VAL A 253 0.26 -23.27 -13.71
N PRO A 254 0.28 -24.44 -14.35
CA PRO A 254 1.45 -25.32 -14.32
C PRO A 254 2.72 -24.59 -14.79
N ARG A 255 2.60 -23.80 -15.87
CA ARG A 255 3.75 -23.01 -16.37
C ARG A 255 4.20 -21.92 -15.41
N VAL A 256 3.25 -21.29 -14.73
CA VAL A 256 3.55 -20.27 -13.71
C VAL A 256 4.26 -20.87 -12.51
N LEU A 257 3.88 -22.08 -12.09
CA LEU A 257 4.56 -22.81 -11.02
C LEU A 257 5.98 -23.27 -11.40
N GLU A 258 6.20 -23.67 -12.64
CA GLU A 258 7.56 -23.95 -13.14
C GLU A 258 8.47 -22.71 -13.05
N LEU A 259 7.94 -21.55 -13.44
CA LEU A 259 8.68 -20.28 -13.36
C LEU A 259 8.95 -19.86 -11.92
N LEU A 260 8.01 -20.13 -11.01
CA LEU A 260 8.15 -19.86 -9.58
C LEU A 260 9.35 -20.58 -8.96
N GLU A 261 9.68 -21.79 -9.42
CA GLU A 261 10.83 -22.53 -8.89
C GLU A 261 12.15 -21.77 -9.13
N GLY A 262 12.27 -21.04 -10.23
CA GLY A 262 13.48 -20.31 -10.63
C GLY A 262 13.66 -18.92 -10.03
N ILE A 263 12.72 -18.41 -9.21
CA ILE A 263 12.83 -17.07 -8.63
C ILE A 263 13.61 -17.05 -7.32
N ASP A 264 14.30 -15.95 -7.06
CA ASP A 264 15.04 -15.70 -5.81
C ASP A 264 14.27 -14.78 -4.85
N GLU A 265 13.31 -14.01 -5.35
CA GLU A 265 12.51 -13.08 -4.57
C GLU A 265 11.02 -13.32 -4.77
N LEU A 266 10.28 -13.45 -3.67
CA LEU A 266 8.84 -13.62 -3.64
C LEU A 266 8.24 -12.65 -2.63
N TYR A 267 7.34 -11.79 -3.08
CA TYR A 267 6.44 -11.15 -2.14
C TYR A 267 5.43 -12.18 -1.65
N PHE A 268 5.36 -12.40 -0.34
CA PHE A 268 4.46 -13.38 0.24
C PHE A 268 3.96 -12.89 1.59
N ASP A 269 2.64 -12.72 1.73
CA ASP A 269 2.04 -12.22 2.97
C ASP A 269 0.59 -12.68 3.11
N ARG A 270 0.07 -12.54 4.33
CA ARG A 270 -1.36 -12.71 4.57
C ARG A 270 -2.12 -11.42 4.28
N VAL A 271 -3.37 -11.59 3.89
CA VAL A 271 -4.28 -10.47 3.66
C VAL A 271 -4.91 -10.10 5.00
N SER A 272 -4.46 -8.98 5.56
CA SER A 272 -4.84 -8.52 6.90
C SER A 272 -5.22 -7.05 6.92
N GLN A 273 -5.88 -6.65 7.99
CA GLN A 273 -6.12 -5.26 8.39
C GLN A 273 -5.47 -5.00 9.73
N ILE A 274 -5.08 -3.75 9.98
CA ILE A 274 -4.69 -3.29 11.31
C ILE A 274 -5.80 -2.39 11.85
N ARG A 275 -6.33 -2.76 13.01
CA ARG A 275 -7.41 -2.04 13.69
C ARG A 275 -6.99 -1.69 15.11
N MET A 276 -6.61 -0.45 15.28
CA MET A 276 -6.13 0.06 16.55
C MET A 276 -7.13 1.01 17.20
N PRO A 277 -7.31 0.95 18.53
CA PRO A 277 -8.16 1.90 19.26
C PRO A 277 -7.60 3.32 19.22
N ARG A 278 -6.27 3.46 19.17
CA ARG A 278 -5.54 4.73 19.07
C ARG A 278 -4.33 4.55 18.16
N TRP A 279 -3.99 5.63 17.42
CA TRP A 279 -2.81 5.66 16.54
C TRP A 279 -1.63 6.41 17.13
N SER A 280 -1.79 6.93 18.34
CA SER A 280 -0.74 7.66 19.05
C SER A 280 -0.75 7.40 20.54
N LYS A 281 0.42 7.59 21.19
CA LYS A 281 0.64 7.49 22.61
C LYS A 281 1.87 8.34 22.97
N GLY A 282 1.70 9.37 23.84
CA GLY A 282 2.78 10.30 24.18
C GLY A 282 3.38 10.95 22.95
N HIS A 283 4.70 10.83 22.80
CA HIS A 283 5.46 11.37 21.66
C HIS A 283 5.54 10.41 20.46
N VAL A 284 4.81 9.28 20.50
CA VAL A 284 4.85 8.25 19.44
C VAL A 284 3.53 8.23 18.69
N ALA A 285 3.59 8.24 17.34
CA ALA A 285 2.43 8.03 16.50
C ALA A 285 2.72 7.02 15.38
N LEU A 286 1.66 6.53 14.75
CA LEU A 286 1.72 5.60 13.63
C LEU A 286 1.09 6.22 12.38
N ALA A 287 1.60 5.88 11.21
CA ALA A 287 1.08 6.32 9.92
C ALA A 287 1.02 5.16 8.91
N GLY A 288 0.12 5.27 7.93
CA GLY A 288 -0.07 4.25 6.91
C GLY A 288 -0.46 2.89 7.48
N ASP A 289 0.06 1.82 6.87
CA ASP A 289 -0.28 0.44 7.26
C ASP A 289 0.12 0.08 8.70
N ALA A 290 1.07 0.81 9.31
CA ALA A 290 1.43 0.65 10.70
C ALA A 290 0.26 1.01 11.64
N ALA A 291 -0.53 2.01 11.27
CA ALA A 291 -1.67 2.51 12.04
C ALA A 291 -2.99 1.82 11.66
N PHE A 292 -3.25 1.68 10.36
CA PHE A 292 -4.58 1.41 9.84
C PHE A 292 -4.59 0.62 8.52
N CYS A 293 -3.71 -0.35 8.35
CA CYS A 293 -3.73 -1.18 7.15
C CYS A 293 -5.17 -1.56 6.77
N VAL A 294 -5.58 -1.22 5.55
CA VAL A 294 -6.93 -1.49 5.06
C VAL A 294 -7.03 -2.85 4.37
N SER A 295 -5.93 -3.50 4.11
CA SER A 295 -5.74 -4.70 3.31
C SER A 295 -5.25 -4.41 1.89
N LEU A 296 -4.36 -5.27 1.39
CA LEU A 296 -3.90 -5.28 0.00
C LEU A 296 -5.08 -5.35 -0.99
N MET A 297 -6.12 -6.12 -0.65
CA MET A 297 -7.33 -6.29 -1.46
C MET A 297 -8.14 -5.00 -1.66
N ALA A 298 -7.92 -3.97 -0.82
CA ALA A 298 -8.57 -2.68 -1.01
C ALA A 298 -8.04 -1.90 -2.22
N GLY A 299 -6.84 -2.21 -2.70
CA GLY A 299 -6.17 -1.50 -3.79
C GLY A 299 -5.83 -0.03 -3.50
N GLN A 300 -6.06 0.47 -2.27
CA GLN A 300 -5.94 1.88 -1.90
C GLN A 300 -4.90 2.15 -0.79
N GLY A 301 -4.17 1.14 -0.33
CA GLY A 301 -3.23 1.29 0.79
C GLY A 301 -2.23 2.42 0.60
N SER A 302 -1.63 2.51 -0.59
CA SER A 302 -0.65 3.57 -0.92
C SER A 302 -1.26 4.97 -0.91
N ALA A 303 -2.47 5.14 -1.46
CA ALA A 303 -3.17 6.43 -1.44
C ALA A 303 -3.52 6.87 -0.02
N LEU A 304 -3.95 5.93 0.82
CA LEU A 304 -4.28 6.18 2.23
C LEU A 304 -3.03 6.46 3.08
N ALA A 305 -1.91 5.80 2.77
CA ALA A 305 -0.62 6.06 3.42
C ALA A 305 -0.13 7.49 3.13
N ILE A 306 -0.24 7.95 1.88
CA ILE A 306 0.08 9.32 1.47
C ILE A 306 -0.87 10.32 2.15
N ALA A 307 -2.19 10.05 2.15
CA ALA A 307 -3.17 10.94 2.76
C ALA A 307 -2.95 11.06 4.29
N GLY A 308 -2.72 9.94 4.97
CA GLY A 308 -2.43 9.93 6.40
C GLY A 308 -1.15 10.68 6.76
N ALA A 309 -0.09 10.50 5.97
CA ALA A 309 1.18 11.22 6.15
C ALA A 309 1.03 12.74 5.97
N TYR A 310 0.29 13.16 4.93
CA TYR A 310 -0.02 14.57 4.68
C TYR A 310 -0.80 15.20 5.83
N VAL A 311 -1.86 14.54 6.30
CA VAL A 311 -2.69 15.03 7.39
C VAL A 311 -1.90 15.10 8.69
N LEU A 312 -1.11 14.08 9.02
CA LEU A 312 -0.28 14.05 10.23
C LEU A 312 0.72 15.21 10.24
N ALA A 313 1.47 15.41 9.14
CA ALA A 313 2.42 16.52 9.03
C ALA A 313 1.72 17.89 9.11
N GLY A 314 0.56 18.01 8.45
CA GLY A 314 -0.21 19.26 8.46
C GLY A 314 -0.80 19.60 9.82
N GLU A 315 -1.27 18.63 10.59
CA GLU A 315 -1.77 18.87 11.95
C GLU A 315 -0.63 19.18 12.93
N LEU A 316 0.56 18.55 12.77
CA LEU A 316 1.75 18.93 13.54
C LEU A 316 2.17 20.36 13.25
N ALA A 317 2.19 20.78 11.99
CA ALA A 317 2.49 22.16 11.60
C ALA A 317 1.47 23.16 12.19
N ARG A 318 0.16 22.84 12.07
CA ARG A 318 -0.93 23.70 12.57
C ARG A 318 -0.94 23.83 14.09
N ALA A 319 -0.52 22.77 14.79
CA ALA A 319 -0.42 22.76 16.26
C ALA A 319 0.90 23.38 16.78
N GLY A 320 1.78 23.89 15.89
CA GLY A 320 3.08 24.42 16.29
C GLY A 320 3.98 23.38 16.95
N GLY A 321 3.80 22.10 16.59
CA GLY A 321 4.56 20.97 17.14
C GLY A 321 3.97 20.34 18.41
N ASP A 322 2.86 20.85 18.95
CA ASP A 322 2.14 20.18 20.03
C ASP A 322 1.57 18.83 19.54
N CYS A 323 2.26 17.75 19.91
CA CYS A 323 1.92 16.41 19.46
C CYS A 323 0.57 15.93 20.01
N GLY A 324 0.17 16.30 21.22
CA GLY A 324 -1.11 15.90 21.81
C GLY A 324 -2.29 16.44 21.02
N VAL A 325 -2.23 17.70 20.64
CA VAL A 325 -3.24 18.36 19.79
C VAL A 325 -3.20 17.78 18.36
N ALA A 326 -2.01 17.68 17.77
CA ALA A 326 -1.83 17.23 16.40
C ALA A 326 -2.31 15.79 16.19
N PHE A 327 -1.89 14.87 17.05
CA PHE A 327 -2.24 13.46 16.94
C PHE A 327 -3.73 13.21 17.13
N SER A 328 -4.36 13.92 18.08
CA SER A 328 -5.81 13.83 18.28
C SER A 328 -6.59 14.30 17.05
N ARG A 329 -6.17 15.39 16.40
CA ARG A 329 -6.80 15.92 15.19
C ARG A 329 -6.56 15.01 13.99
N TYR A 330 -5.34 14.52 13.80
CA TYR A 330 -5.00 13.55 12.76
C TYR A 330 -5.92 12.34 12.83
N GLU A 331 -6.05 11.75 14.01
CA GLU A 331 -6.89 10.58 14.22
C GLU A 331 -8.37 10.90 13.98
N SER A 332 -8.86 12.01 14.50
CA SER A 332 -10.25 12.45 14.30
C SER A 332 -10.61 12.68 12.82
N LEU A 333 -9.71 13.28 12.05
CA LEU A 333 -9.92 13.54 10.62
C LEU A 333 -9.93 12.26 9.79
N MET A 334 -9.09 11.29 10.13
CA MET A 334 -8.86 10.12 9.28
C MET A 334 -9.71 8.91 9.69
N ARG A 335 -10.07 8.75 10.95
CA ARG A 335 -10.64 7.51 11.51
C ARG A 335 -11.88 7.03 10.76
N ASP A 336 -12.91 7.85 10.67
CA ASP A 336 -14.16 7.47 10.01
C ASP A 336 -13.96 7.08 8.55
N TYR A 337 -13.06 7.78 7.88
CA TYR A 337 -12.72 7.51 6.48
C TYR A 337 -12.01 6.16 6.34
N ILE A 338 -11.01 5.90 7.16
CA ILE A 338 -10.26 4.64 7.18
C ILE A 338 -11.18 3.46 7.52
N GLU A 339 -12.02 3.58 8.54
CA GLU A 339 -12.94 2.49 8.91
C GLU A 339 -13.95 2.16 7.81
N ARG A 340 -14.44 3.16 7.07
CA ARG A 340 -15.28 2.89 5.89
C ARG A 340 -14.52 2.10 4.83
N LYS A 341 -13.25 2.48 4.55
CA LYS A 341 -12.39 1.76 3.59
C LYS A 341 -12.08 0.34 4.07
N GLN A 342 -11.84 0.12 5.35
CA GLN A 342 -11.64 -1.22 5.92
C GLN A 342 -12.89 -2.10 5.77
N ARG A 343 -14.08 -1.57 6.06
CA ARG A 343 -15.34 -2.31 5.84
C ARG A 343 -15.61 -2.62 4.36
N ALA A 344 -15.28 -1.71 3.46
CA ALA A 344 -15.39 -1.94 2.02
C ALA A 344 -14.41 -3.04 1.54
N ALA A 345 -13.18 -3.03 2.04
CA ALA A 345 -12.16 -4.02 1.72
C ALA A 345 -12.54 -5.45 2.13
N GLU A 346 -13.24 -5.62 3.26
CA GLU A 346 -13.75 -6.95 3.69
C GLU A 346 -14.74 -7.53 2.68
N LYS A 347 -15.67 -6.70 2.20
CA LYS A 347 -16.64 -7.11 1.18
C LYS A 347 -15.95 -7.42 -0.15
N PHE A 348 -14.97 -6.61 -0.51
CA PHE A 348 -14.22 -6.78 -1.75
C PHE A 348 -13.35 -8.05 -1.72
N ALA A 349 -12.74 -8.41 -0.61
CA ALA A 349 -11.94 -9.63 -0.48
C ALA A 349 -12.75 -10.89 -0.82
N VAL A 350 -13.99 -10.98 -0.34
CA VAL A 350 -14.90 -12.10 -0.67
C VAL A 350 -15.29 -12.10 -2.16
N ALA A 351 -15.46 -10.93 -2.77
CA ALA A 351 -15.80 -10.80 -4.18
C ALA A 351 -14.58 -11.06 -5.10
N PHE A 352 -13.37 -10.77 -4.64
CA PHE A 352 -12.15 -10.89 -5.43
C PHE A 352 -11.76 -12.35 -5.68
N ALA A 353 -11.77 -13.20 -4.64
CA ALA A 353 -11.51 -14.63 -4.73
C ALA A 353 -12.63 -15.44 -4.06
N PRO A 354 -13.81 -15.56 -4.71
CA PRO A 354 -14.94 -16.29 -4.15
C PRO A 354 -14.59 -17.74 -3.88
N ARG A 355 -15.02 -18.28 -2.74
CA ARG A 355 -14.71 -19.64 -2.29
C ARG A 355 -15.60 -20.73 -2.90
N THR A 356 -16.58 -20.35 -3.74
CA THR A 356 -17.55 -21.28 -4.35
C THR A 356 -17.73 -21.00 -5.84
N GLN A 357 -18.11 -22.04 -6.60
CA GLN A 357 -18.44 -21.89 -8.03
C GLN A 357 -19.59 -20.91 -8.27
N TRP A 358 -20.60 -20.94 -7.39
CA TRP A 358 -21.70 -19.98 -7.43
C TRP A 358 -21.22 -18.54 -7.23
N GLY A 359 -20.34 -18.32 -6.25
CA GLY A 359 -19.74 -17.01 -6.01
C GLY A 359 -18.95 -16.49 -7.21
N LEU A 360 -18.16 -17.35 -7.87
CA LEU A 360 -17.47 -17.01 -9.12
C LEU A 360 -18.45 -16.64 -10.23
N TRP A 361 -19.52 -17.40 -10.40
CA TRP A 361 -20.55 -17.11 -11.40
C TRP A 361 -21.20 -15.73 -11.13
N VAL A 362 -21.64 -15.47 -9.89
CA VAL A 362 -22.24 -14.17 -9.48
C VAL A 362 -21.26 -13.03 -9.74
N ARG A 363 -20.02 -13.14 -9.29
CA ARG A 363 -18.98 -12.14 -9.56
C ARG A 363 -18.83 -11.85 -11.05
N ASN A 364 -18.78 -12.90 -11.87
CA ASN A 364 -18.61 -12.73 -13.31
C ASN A 364 -19.83 -12.04 -13.95
N GLN A 365 -21.07 -12.28 -13.46
CA GLN A 365 -22.26 -11.55 -13.94
C GLN A 365 -22.20 -10.06 -13.54
N VAL A 366 -21.78 -9.76 -12.30
CA VAL A 366 -21.57 -8.38 -11.85
C VAL A 366 -20.54 -7.67 -12.71
N ILE A 367 -19.40 -8.31 -12.99
CA ILE A 367 -18.34 -7.74 -13.85
C ILE A 367 -18.84 -7.52 -15.28
N LYS A 368 -19.65 -8.43 -15.85
CA LYS A 368 -20.28 -8.21 -17.16
C LYS A 368 -21.23 -7.02 -17.16
N ALA A 369 -21.96 -6.79 -16.06
CA ALA A 369 -22.85 -5.65 -15.93
C ALA A 369 -22.06 -4.32 -15.92
N PHE A 370 -20.84 -4.28 -15.40
CA PHE A 370 -19.95 -3.10 -15.49
C PHE A 370 -19.54 -2.75 -16.92
N ALA A 371 -19.59 -3.69 -17.86
CA ALA A 371 -19.31 -3.41 -19.26
C ALA A 371 -20.47 -2.65 -19.96
N ILE A 372 -21.63 -2.52 -19.32
CA ILE A 372 -22.79 -1.80 -19.85
C ILE A 372 -22.66 -0.31 -19.54
N PRO A 373 -22.60 0.58 -20.56
CA PRO A 373 -22.50 2.02 -20.33
C PRO A 373 -23.64 2.55 -19.44
N GLY A 374 -23.30 3.32 -18.41
CA GLY A 374 -24.26 3.89 -17.45
C GLY A 374 -24.44 3.08 -16.16
N LEU A 375 -24.42 1.74 -16.17
CA LEU A 375 -24.47 0.90 -14.98
C LEU A 375 -23.17 0.99 -14.17
N SER A 376 -22.03 1.09 -14.85
CA SER A 376 -20.72 1.28 -14.22
C SER A 376 -20.64 2.57 -13.38
N ARG A 377 -21.23 3.69 -13.88
CA ARG A 377 -21.27 4.97 -13.13
C ARG A 377 -22.10 4.89 -11.84
N LEU A 378 -23.19 4.12 -11.85
CA LEU A 378 -24.05 3.93 -10.68
C LEU A 378 -23.43 3.03 -9.61
N ALA A 379 -22.73 1.99 -10.03
CA ALA A 379 -22.18 0.98 -9.13
C ALA A 379 -20.79 1.36 -8.56
N VAL A 380 -19.94 1.98 -9.38
CA VAL A 380 -18.55 2.32 -9.06
C VAL A 380 -18.43 3.75 -8.51
N GLY A 381 -19.30 4.67 -8.95
CA GLY A 381 -19.21 6.09 -8.63
C GLY A 381 -19.34 6.42 -7.14
N ARG A 382 -20.02 5.58 -6.34
CA ARG A 382 -20.19 5.83 -4.90
C ARG A 382 -18.98 5.47 -4.04
N ASP A 383 -18.15 4.53 -4.48
CA ASP A 383 -17.02 4.01 -3.71
C ASP A 383 -15.67 4.57 -4.19
N ILE A 384 -15.59 5.05 -5.44
CA ILE A 384 -14.40 5.69 -6.01
C ILE A 384 -14.26 7.15 -5.57
N VAL A 385 -15.37 7.86 -5.36
CA VAL A 385 -15.29 9.27 -4.93
C VAL A 385 -14.93 9.32 -3.45
N ASP A 386 -13.74 9.80 -3.19
CA ASP A 386 -13.28 10.07 -1.83
C ASP A 386 -14.14 11.17 -1.19
N ARG A 387 -14.72 10.88 -0.01
CA ARG A 387 -15.57 11.82 0.73
C ARG A 387 -14.81 12.61 1.80
N LEU A 388 -13.51 12.40 1.92
CA LEU A 388 -12.66 13.16 2.82
C LEU A 388 -12.22 14.44 2.09
N VAL A 389 -12.59 15.59 2.64
CA VAL A 389 -12.03 16.87 2.21
C VAL A 389 -10.72 17.06 2.94
N LEU A 390 -9.62 17.04 2.20
CA LEU A 390 -8.29 17.30 2.77
C LEU A 390 -8.21 18.75 3.24
N PRO A 391 -7.74 19.00 4.47
CA PRO A 391 -7.44 20.35 4.91
C PRO A 391 -6.35 20.97 4.02
N ASP A 392 -6.47 22.27 3.80
CA ASP A 392 -5.44 23.04 3.11
C ASP A 392 -4.44 23.58 4.15
N TYR A 393 -3.25 23.01 4.15
CA TYR A 393 -2.18 23.41 5.07
C TYR A 393 -1.23 24.38 4.38
N ARG A 394 -0.66 25.28 5.17
CA ARG A 394 0.43 26.17 4.70
C ARG A 394 1.77 25.48 4.91
N TRP A 395 2.63 25.59 3.92
CA TRP A 395 3.93 24.96 3.91
C TRP A 395 5.04 26.02 3.71
N PRO A 396 5.60 26.59 4.79
CA PRO A 396 6.48 27.76 4.72
C PRO A 396 7.64 27.63 3.73
N SER A 397 8.27 26.45 3.64
CA SER A 397 9.40 26.26 2.72
C SER A 397 8.99 26.10 1.23
N LEU A 398 7.76 25.70 0.94
CA LEU A 398 7.26 25.65 -0.43
C LEU A 398 6.72 26.98 -0.88
N ASP A 399 6.04 27.71 0.01
CA ASP A 399 5.51 29.05 -0.25
C ASP A 399 6.66 30.03 -0.55
N ALA A 400 7.81 29.89 0.13
CA ALA A 400 9.01 30.70 -0.12
C ALA A 400 9.72 30.45 -1.46
N ARG A 401 9.46 29.28 -2.12
CA ARG A 401 10.03 28.96 -3.45
C ARG A 401 9.14 29.45 -4.62
N THR A 402 7.92 29.86 -4.30
CA THR A 402 6.92 30.36 -5.28
C THR A 402 6.76 31.88 -5.23
N ALA A 403 7.34 32.56 -4.26
CA ALA A 403 7.42 34.01 -4.12
C ALA A 403 8.77 34.55 -4.65
#